data_3dc944c33d6a60b4c9c4798fd5b3960e
#
_entry.id   3dc944c33d6a60b4c9c4798fd5b3960e
#
_cell.length_a   1.000
_cell.length_b   1.000
_cell.length_c   1.000
_cell.angle_alpha   90.00
_cell.angle_beta   90.00
_cell.angle_gamma   90.00
#
_symmetry.space_group_name_H-M   'P 1'
#
loop_
_entity.id
_entity.type
_entity.pdbx_description
1 polymer ?
#
loop_
_entity_poly.entity_id
_entity_poly.type
_entity_poly.pdbx_seq_one_letter_code
_entity_poly.pdbx_strand_id
1 'polypeptide(L)'
;EEFRQRLFVDIPFLQKTLDESKKALVPLQEERKKLENKIFQKEKELNQLKNNINEFRRGNIVIKRGQTLFIAEINSSSNIKLDLAKIYNEADKFVRKIVIPSNEESKNILLWRPSDITKIESVATKGGNWILLIKSATNVLKGDNYVFVSPDLLENKFIVKKGDVITSSILGESDLNLKSINLKIKSLLRETRDEIKSKGSQVSEINTNGNFVKKIRDFLQENQNIKFKLEVVSLRDSKT
;
A
#
# COMPACT_ATOMS: atom_id res chain seq x y z
N GLU A 1 13.27 82.67 17.02
CA GLU A 1 14.74 82.44 16.79
C GLU A 1 15.20 81.07 17.28
N GLU A 2 14.80 80.56 18.45
CA GLU A 2 15.12 79.22 18.95
C GLU A 2 14.68 78.08 18.03
N PHE A 3 13.51 78.18 17.39
CA PHE A 3 13.01 77.14 16.48
C PHE A 3 13.84 77.03 15.19
N ARG A 4 14.32 78.16 14.67
CA ARG A 4 15.23 78.19 13.51
C ARG A 4 16.59 77.65 13.86
N GLN A 5 17.13 77.90 15.06
CA GLN A 5 18.42 77.36 15.52
C GLN A 5 18.34 75.84 15.70
N ARG A 6 17.28 75.27 16.24
CA ARG A 6 17.07 73.78 16.34
C ARG A 6 17.00 73.14 14.97
N LEU A 7 16.30 73.69 14.03
CA LEU A 7 16.25 73.17 12.66
C LEU A 7 17.60 73.17 11.97
N PHE A 8 18.48 74.14 12.23
CA PHE A 8 19.80 74.18 11.65
C PHE A 8 20.76 73.14 12.21
N VAL A 9 20.53 72.61 13.39
CA VAL A 9 21.34 71.57 14.03
C VAL A 9 20.75 70.20 13.70
N ASP A 10 19.44 70.03 13.73
CA ASP A 10 18.77 68.74 13.55
C ASP A 10 18.79 68.24 12.11
N ILE A 11 18.69 69.13 11.13
CA ILE A 11 18.67 68.75 9.70
C ILE A 11 20.00 68.11 9.28
N PRO A 12 21.18 68.64 9.55
CA PRO A 12 22.46 68.00 9.20
C PRO A 12 22.66 66.67 9.92
N PHE A 13 22.23 66.56 11.17
CA PHE A 13 22.31 65.31 11.94
C PHE A 13 21.41 64.21 11.34
N LEU A 14 20.17 64.55 10.99
CA LEU A 14 19.27 63.60 10.33
C LEU A 14 19.75 63.19 8.94
N GLN A 15 20.34 64.13 8.19
CA GLN A 15 20.94 63.83 6.90
C GLN A 15 22.11 62.85 7.02
N LYS A 16 23.00 63.08 8.03
CA LYS A 16 24.11 62.20 8.28
C LYS A 16 23.68 60.77 8.68
N THR A 17 22.69 60.65 9.59
CA THR A 17 22.13 59.36 10.00
C THR A 17 21.41 58.66 8.83
N LEU A 18 20.76 59.37 7.97
CA LEU A 18 20.14 58.84 6.77
C LEU A 18 21.16 58.30 5.78
N ASP A 19 22.27 58.99 5.57
CA ASP A 19 23.36 58.58 4.68
C ASP A 19 24.12 57.36 5.23
N GLU A 20 24.34 57.33 6.57
CA GLU A 20 24.90 56.16 7.23
C GLU A 20 24.00 54.94 7.12
N SER A 21 22.69 55.09 7.31
CA SER A 21 21.69 54.04 7.13
C SER A 21 21.64 53.53 5.69
N LYS A 22 21.69 54.44 4.70
CA LYS A 22 21.73 54.10 3.28
C LYS A 22 23.00 53.30 2.94
N LYS A 23 24.18 53.73 3.47
CA LYS A 23 25.43 53.02 3.29
C LYS A 23 25.44 51.63 3.91
N ALA A 24 24.76 51.42 5.06
CA ALA A 24 24.60 50.10 5.68
C ALA A 24 23.60 49.21 4.95
N LEU A 25 22.58 49.76 4.29
CA LEU A 25 21.57 49.00 3.51
C LEU A 25 22.15 48.32 2.26
N VAL A 26 23.09 48.98 1.57
CA VAL A 26 23.67 48.45 0.33
C VAL A 26 24.33 47.09 0.55
N PRO A 27 25.28 46.88 1.50
CA PRO A 27 25.87 45.57 1.71
C PRO A 27 24.88 44.51 2.17
N LEU A 28 23.87 44.88 2.97
CA LEU A 28 22.83 43.97 3.40
C LEU A 28 21.94 43.49 2.23
N GLN A 29 21.65 44.38 1.28
CA GLN A 29 20.93 44.02 0.07
C GLN A 29 21.74 43.07 -0.83
N GLU A 30 23.04 43.28 -0.95
CA GLU A 30 23.92 42.40 -1.69
C GLU A 30 24.07 41.03 -1.02
N GLU A 31 24.17 40.99 0.31
CA GLU A 31 24.22 39.75 1.05
C GLU A 31 22.90 38.96 0.93
N ARG A 32 21.76 39.64 1.07
CA ARG A 32 20.46 39.04 0.83
C ARG A 32 20.37 38.41 -0.55
N LYS A 33 20.77 39.13 -1.60
CA LYS A 33 20.75 38.62 -2.96
C LYS A 33 21.68 37.41 -3.14
N LYS A 34 22.85 37.39 -2.50
CA LYS A 34 23.75 36.23 -2.48
C LYS A 34 23.13 35.03 -1.78
N LEU A 35 22.43 35.24 -0.68
CA LEU A 35 21.73 34.17 0.06
C LEU A 35 20.54 33.62 -0.74
N GLU A 36 19.73 34.50 -1.36
CA GLU A 36 18.63 34.09 -2.22
C GLU A 36 19.12 33.20 -3.39
N ASN A 37 20.23 33.58 -4.02
CA ASN A 37 20.83 32.78 -5.07
C ASN A 37 21.35 31.41 -4.56
N LYS A 38 21.96 31.37 -3.37
CA LYS A 38 22.40 30.13 -2.74
C LYS A 38 21.21 29.21 -2.40
N ILE A 39 20.13 29.75 -1.86
CA ILE A 39 18.89 29.01 -1.59
C ILE A 39 18.35 28.39 -2.87
N PHE A 40 18.22 29.19 -3.94
CA PHE A 40 17.74 28.71 -5.24
C PHE A 40 18.60 27.56 -5.81
N GLN A 41 19.94 27.68 -5.70
CA GLN A 41 20.84 26.61 -6.13
C GLN A 41 20.65 25.33 -5.30
N LYS A 42 20.53 25.48 -3.98
CA LYS A 42 20.33 24.32 -3.08
C LYS A 42 18.98 23.64 -3.30
N GLU A 43 17.93 24.38 -3.56
CA GLU A 43 16.62 23.82 -3.92
C GLU A 43 16.68 23.04 -5.24
N LYS A 44 17.40 23.56 -6.23
CA LYS A 44 17.61 22.87 -7.49
C LYS A 44 18.39 21.56 -7.32
N GLU A 45 19.49 21.58 -6.57
CA GLU A 45 20.26 20.38 -6.24
C GLU A 45 19.41 19.33 -5.49
N LEU A 46 18.61 19.78 -4.51
CA LEU A 46 17.73 18.92 -3.76
C LEU A 46 16.65 18.26 -4.63
N ASN A 47 16.07 19.00 -5.55
CA ASN A 47 15.09 18.46 -6.49
C ASN A 47 15.72 17.46 -7.48
N GLN A 48 16.92 17.73 -7.97
CA GLN A 48 17.67 16.77 -8.80
C GLN A 48 17.97 15.49 -8.03
N LEU A 49 18.43 15.60 -6.78
CA LEU A 49 18.71 14.44 -5.94
C LEU A 49 17.45 13.61 -5.66
N LYS A 50 16.33 14.28 -5.37
CA LYS A 50 15.03 13.60 -5.19
C LYS A 50 14.62 12.84 -6.46
N ASN A 51 14.78 13.42 -7.64
CA ASN A 51 14.45 12.76 -8.90
C ASN A 51 15.34 11.55 -9.15
N ASN A 52 16.65 11.66 -8.93
CA ASN A 52 17.60 10.55 -9.08
C ASN A 52 17.27 9.40 -8.10
N ILE A 53 16.95 9.72 -6.84
CA ILE A 53 16.51 8.71 -5.86
C ILE A 53 15.23 8.02 -6.31
N ASN A 54 14.26 8.76 -6.86
CA ASN A 54 13.01 8.18 -7.34
C ASN A 54 13.22 7.28 -8.56
N GLU A 55 14.10 7.65 -9.49
CA GLU A 55 14.46 6.82 -10.64
C GLU A 55 15.19 5.54 -10.20
N PHE A 56 16.15 5.67 -9.28
CA PHE A 56 16.86 4.52 -8.71
C PHE A 56 15.91 3.56 -7.99
N ARG A 57 14.96 4.09 -7.22
CA ARG A 57 13.95 3.30 -6.50
C ARG A 57 12.99 2.55 -7.41
N ARG A 58 12.63 3.11 -8.56
CA ARG A 58 11.72 2.47 -9.52
C ARG A 58 12.26 1.16 -10.10
N GLY A 59 13.57 1.06 -10.28
CA GLY A 59 14.20 -0.13 -10.88
C GLY A 59 14.37 -1.32 -9.94
N ASN A 60 14.42 -1.11 -8.62
CA ASN A 60 14.81 -2.11 -7.63
C ASN A 60 13.73 -2.43 -6.57
N ILE A 61 12.48 -2.03 -6.80
CA ILE A 61 11.38 -2.32 -5.87
C ILE A 61 11.06 -3.81 -5.95
N VAL A 62 11.30 -4.52 -4.84
CA VAL A 62 10.97 -5.95 -4.67
C VAL A 62 9.65 -6.16 -3.94
N ILE A 63 9.23 -5.20 -3.11
CA ILE A 63 7.95 -5.22 -2.40
C ILE A 63 7.28 -3.85 -2.55
N LYS A 64 6.03 -3.85 -2.96
CA LYS A 64 5.24 -2.61 -3.11
C LYS A 64 4.54 -2.25 -1.80
N ARG A 65 4.34 -0.95 -1.58
CA ARG A 65 3.51 -0.45 -0.49
C ARG A 65 2.11 -1.08 -0.53
N GLY A 66 1.61 -1.53 0.62
CA GLY A 66 0.31 -2.19 0.75
C GLY A 66 0.30 -3.67 0.33
N GLN A 67 1.40 -4.20 -0.19
CA GLN A 67 1.51 -5.61 -0.51
C GLN A 67 1.49 -6.45 0.78
N THR A 68 0.65 -7.49 0.81
CA THR A 68 0.64 -8.46 1.91
C THR A 68 1.88 -9.32 1.84
N LEU A 69 2.63 -9.33 2.94
CA LEU A 69 3.90 -10.06 3.09
C LEU A 69 3.69 -11.41 3.76
N PHE A 70 2.82 -11.44 4.77
CA PHE A 70 2.58 -12.65 5.56
C PHE A 70 1.14 -12.64 6.06
N ILE A 71 0.57 -13.85 6.19
CA ILE A 71 -0.78 -14.07 6.70
C ILE A 71 -0.70 -15.14 7.78
N ALA A 72 -1.28 -14.88 8.94
CA ALA A 72 -1.32 -15.83 10.05
C ALA A 72 -2.67 -15.82 10.76
N GLU A 73 -3.07 -16.96 11.30
CA GLU A 73 -4.23 -17.06 12.18
C GLU A 73 -3.83 -16.82 13.63
N ILE A 74 -4.67 -16.07 14.36
CA ILE A 74 -4.54 -15.83 15.79
C ILE A 74 -5.82 -16.32 16.47
N ASN A 75 -5.69 -17.26 17.39
CA ASN A 75 -6.77 -17.76 18.21
C ASN A 75 -6.72 -17.12 19.60
N SER A 76 -7.84 -16.59 20.08
CA SER A 76 -7.92 -15.93 21.39
C SER A 76 -7.71 -16.86 22.60
N SER A 77 -7.75 -18.18 22.41
CA SER A 77 -7.49 -19.19 23.44
C SER A 77 -6.02 -19.41 23.75
N SER A 78 -5.11 -18.86 22.95
CA SER A 78 -3.66 -19.02 23.06
C SER A 78 -2.99 -17.83 23.74
N ASN A 79 -1.72 -17.96 24.09
CA ASN A 79 -0.93 -16.83 24.58
C ASN A 79 -0.59 -15.89 23.41
N ILE A 80 -1.41 -14.87 23.20
CA ILE A 80 -1.33 -13.93 22.08
C ILE A 80 0.08 -13.34 21.90
N LYS A 81 0.78 -13.03 23.00
CA LYS A 81 2.14 -12.47 22.92
C LYS A 81 3.14 -13.47 22.35
N LEU A 82 3.05 -14.72 22.74
CA LEU A 82 3.91 -15.78 22.20
C LEU A 82 3.60 -16.05 20.73
N ASP A 83 2.33 -16.05 20.36
CA ASP A 83 1.94 -16.28 18.97
C ASP A 83 2.35 -15.10 18.08
N LEU A 84 2.19 -13.85 18.53
CA LEU A 84 2.69 -12.69 17.80
C LEU A 84 4.21 -12.73 17.62
N ALA A 85 4.97 -13.18 18.64
CA ALA A 85 6.41 -13.32 18.53
C ALA A 85 6.83 -14.40 17.49
N LYS A 86 6.10 -15.53 17.45
CA LYS A 86 6.33 -16.58 16.43
C LYS A 86 6.00 -16.06 15.03
N ILE A 87 4.84 -15.45 14.87
CA ILE A 87 4.39 -14.87 13.60
C ILE A 87 5.38 -13.82 13.10
N TYR A 88 5.86 -12.95 14.00
CA TYR A 88 6.89 -11.96 13.68
C TYR A 88 8.16 -12.61 13.14
N ASN A 89 8.67 -13.64 13.83
CA ASN A 89 9.90 -14.32 13.43
C ASN A 89 9.73 -15.05 12.08
N GLU A 90 8.58 -15.66 11.84
CA GLU A 90 8.29 -16.33 10.55
C GLU A 90 8.17 -15.33 9.41
N ALA A 91 7.44 -14.23 9.65
CA ALA A 91 7.30 -13.15 8.69
C ALA A 91 8.66 -12.50 8.37
N ASP A 92 9.50 -12.24 9.39
CA ASP A 92 10.84 -11.70 9.21
C ASP A 92 11.71 -12.60 8.34
N LYS A 93 11.73 -13.92 8.62
CA LYS A 93 12.45 -14.90 7.81
C LYS A 93 11.98 -14.94 6.35
N PHE A 94 10.65 -14.84 6.14
CA PHE A 94 10.08 -14.83 4.79
C PHE A 94 10.47 -13.58 4.01
N VAL A 95 10.31 -12.40 4.63
CA VAL A 95 10.61 -11.11 3.98
C VAL A 95 12.11 -10.97 3.72
N ARG A 96 12.95 -11.44 4.64
CA ARG A 96 14.40 -11.43 4.48
C ARG A 96 14.85 -12.15 3.21
N LYS A 97 14.30 -13.33 2.93
CA LYS A 97 14.63 -14.09 1.70
C LYS A 97 14.31 -13.30 0.41
N ILE A 98 13.35 -12.40 0.46
CA ILE A 98 12.95 -11.56 -0.69
C ILE A 98 13.86 -10.34 -0.82
N VAL A 99 14.19 -9.71 0.29
CA VAL A 99 14.88 -8.40 0.32
C VAL A 99 16.39 -8.55 0.31
N ILE A 100 16.93 -9.48 1.11
CA ILE A 100 18.37 -9.69 1.29
C ILE A 100 18.77 -11.05 0.69
N PRO A 101 19.44 -11.07 -0.46
CA PRO A 101 19.83 -12.34 -1.11
C PRO A 101 20.98 -13.07 -0.43
N SER A 102 21.69 -12.45 0.51
CA SER A 102 22.80 -13.08 1.26
C SER A 102 22.29 -13.71 2.55
N ASN A 103 22.83 -14.89 2.89
CA ASN A 103 22.49 -15.66 4.11
C ASN A 103 23.00 -15.01 5.42
N GLU A 104 23.11 -13.70 5.50
CA GLU A 104 23.48 -13.03 6.74
C GLU A 104 22.32 -13.07 7.74
N GLU A 105 22.45 -13.95 8.73
CA GLU A 105 21.40 -14.26 9.74
C GLU A 105 21.27 -13.25 10.90
N SER A 106 21.95 -12.09 10.85
CA SER A 106 22.28 -11.41 12.10
C SER A 106 21.28 -10.39 12.64
N LYS A 107 20.28 -9.89 11.91
CA LYS A 107 19.32 -8.87 12.42
C LYS A 107 17.93 -9.00 11.83
N ASN A 108 16.91 -8.80 12.68
CA ASN A 108 15.54 -8.65 12.22
C ASN A 108 15.41 -7.43 11.33
N ILE A 109 14.80 -7.60 10.16
CA ILE A 109 14.58 -6.53 9.19
C ILE A 109 13.18 -5.93 9.26
N LEU A 110 12.19 -6.68 9.80
CA LEU A 110 10.83 -6.17 9.98
C LEU A 110 10.76 -5.18 11.14
N LEU A 111 10.18 -4.02 10.88
CA LEU A 111 9.92 -3.01 11.90
C LEU A 111 8.42 -2.81 12.08
N TRP A 112 7.92 -3.19 13.25
CA TRP A 112 6.55 -2.94 13.70
C TRP A 112 6.51 -1.73 14.61
N ARG A 113 5.43 -0.97 14.54
CA ARG A 113 5.20 0.10 15.52
C ARG A 113 4.67 -0.53 16.80
N PRO A 114 5.18 -0.13 17.98
CA PRO A 114 4.67 -0.63 19.27
C PRO A 114 3.16 -0.41 19.44
N SER A 115 2.65 0.72 18.93
CA SER A 115 1.21 1.03 18.93
C SER A 115 0.35 0.02 18.17
N ASP A 116 0.88 -0.57 17.10
CA ASP A 116 0.13 -1.55 16.30
C ASP A 116 0.07 -2.89 17.02
N ILE A 117 1.15 -3.29 17.69
CA ILE A 117 1.19 -4.50 18.53
C ILE A 117 0.16 -4.41 19.65
N THR A 118 0.13 -3.28 20.38
CA THR A 118 -0.84 -3.05 21.47
C THR A 118 -2.29 -3.10 20.97
N LYS A 119 -2.57 -2.56 19.79
CA LYS A 119 -3.91 -2.64 19.19
C LYS A 119 -4.29 -4.09 18.86
N ILE A 120 -3.39 -4.86 18.25
CA ILE A 120 -3.64 -6.27 17.93
C ILE A 120 -3.91 -7.05 19.22
N GLU A 121 -3.07 -6.89 20.24
CA GLU A 121 -3.28 -7.54 21.54
C GLU A 121 -4.65 -7.18 22.14
N SER A 122 -5.02 -5.90 22.13
CA SER A 122 -6.28 -5.42 22.71
C SER A 122 -7.53 -5.95 21.98
N VAL A 123 -7.45 -6.20 20.68
CA VAL A 123 -8.55 -6.76 19.90
C VAL A 123 -8.59 -8.27 20.02
N ALA A 124 -7.46 -8.94 19.89
CA ALA A 124 -7.38 -10.40 19.96
C ALA A 124 -7.75 -10.96 21.32
N THR A 125 -7.52 -10.22 22.42
CA THR A 125 -7.93 -10.61 23.77
C THR A 125 -9.44 -10.57 24.02
N LYS A 126 -10.21 -9.88 23.19
CA LYS A 126 -11.68 -9.81 23.32
C LYS A 126 -12.39 -11.10 22.90
N GLY A 127 -11.68 -12.08 22.43
CA GLY A 127 -12.22 -13.35 21.96
C GLY A 127 -12.34 -13.42 20.42
N GLY A 128 -12.56 -14.63 19.90
CA GLY A 128 -12.72 -14.88 18.48
C GLY A 128 -11.49 -15.44 17.79
N ASN A 129 -11.64 -15.74 16.51
CA ASN A 129 -10.57 -16.18 15.63
C ASN A 129 -10.25 -15.02 14.68
N TRP A 130 -8.98 -14.70 14.56
CA TRP A 130 -8.52 -13.55 13.79
C TRP A 130 -7.50 -13.96 12.74
N ILE A 131 -7.48 -13.23 11.63
CA ILE A 131 -6.42 -13.31 10.61
C ILE A 131 -5.60 -12.04 10.69
N LEU A 132 -4.31 -12.21 10.93
CA LEU A 132 -3.33 -11.12 10.91
C LEU A 132 -2.70 -11.04 9.52
N LEU A 133 -2.90 -9.92 8.86
CA LEU A 133 -2.26 -9.57 7.59
C LEU A 133 -1.10 -8.63 7.85
N ILE A 134 0.11 -9.05 7.56
CA ILE A 134 1.29 -8.18 7.64
C ILE A 134 1.51 -7.56 6.26
N LYS A 135 1.27 -6.25 6.13
CA LYS A 135 1.40 -5.50 4.88
C LYS A 135 2.61 -4.59 4.92
N SER A 136 3.25 -4.37 3.79
CA SER A 136 4.33 -3.38 3.69
C SER A 136 3.77 -1.96 3.81
N ALA A 137 4.34 -1.14 4.69
CA ALA A 137 3.95 0.27 4.85
C ALA A 137 4.58 1.18 3.77
N THR A 138 5.68 0.75 3.15
CA THR A 138 6.44 1.50 2.15
C THR A 138 6.83 0.60 0.99
N ASN A 139 7.30 1.20 -0.12
CA ASN A 139 8.02 0.44 -1.13
C ASN A 139 9.37 0.01 -0.56
N VAL A 140 9.77 -1.23 -0.81
CA VAL A 140 11.02 -1.84 -0.34
C VAL A 140 11.90 -2.17 -1.53
N LEU A 141 13.16 -1.80 -1.44
CA LEU A 141 14.17 -2.08 -2.44
C LEU A 141 14.93 -3.36 -2.08
N LYS A 142 15.49 -4.01 -3.09
CA LYS A 142 16.43 -5.10 -2.88
C LYS A 142 17.66 -4.58 -2.12
N GLY A 143 17.99 -5.22 -0.99
CA GLY A 143 19.10 -4.82 -0.14
C GLY A 143 18.75 -3.78 0.95
N ASP A 144 17.48 -3.39 1.10
CA ASP A 144 17.08 -2.53 2.22
C ASP A 144 17.32 -3.23 3.57
N ASN A 145 17.88 -2.50 4.52
CA ASN A 145 18.18 -3.04 5.86
C ASN A 145 16.94 -3.20 6.74
N TYR A 146 15.85 -2.49 6.41
CA TYR A 146 14.61 -2.47 7.21
C TYR A 146 13.38 -2.42 6.32
N VAL A 147 12.34 -3.15 6.76
CA VAL A 147 11.03 -3.18 6.13
C VAL A 147 9.99 -2.73 7.15
N PHE A 148 9.43 -1.54 6.95
CA PHE A 148 8.33 -1.05 7.78
C PHE A 148 7.05 -1.76 7.40
N VAL A 149 6.35 -2.32 8.39
CA VAL A 149 5.09 -3.02 8.17
C VAL A 149 3.92 -2.34 8.88
N SER A 150 2.75 -2.51 8.31
CA SER A 150 1.46 -2.12 8.87
C SER A 150 0.62 -3.38 8.98
N PRO A 151 0.46 -3.92 10.19
CA PRO A 151 -0.39 -5.08 10.40
C PRO A 151 -1.87 -4.67 10.33
N ASP A 152 -2.69 -5.58 9.81
CA ASP A 152 -4.14 -5.45 9.73
C ASP A 152 -4.78 -6.70 10.31
N LEU A 153 -5.80 -6.56 11.14
CA LEU A 153 -6.45 -7.66 11.83
C LEU A 153 -7.89 -7.81 11.33
N LEU A 154 -8.19 -8.96 10.76
CA LEU A 154 -9.51 -9.30 10.25
C LEU A 154 -10.12 -10.43 11.06
N GLU A 155 -11.42 -10.35 11.31
CA GLU A 155 -12.15 -11.45 11.93
C GLU A 155 -12.25 -12.64 10.97
N ASN A 156 -11.83 -13.83 11.42
CA ASN A 156 -11.86 -15.06 10.62
C ASN A 156 -13.29 -15.63 10.55
N LYS A 157 -14.07 -15.11 9.60
CA LYS A 157 -15.46 -15.52 9.36
C LYS A 157 -15.56 -16.48 8.20
N PHE A 158 -16.58 -17.33 8.23
CA PHE A 158 -16.95 -18.10 7.05
C PHE A 158 -17.44 -17.17 5.94
N ILE A 159 -16.81 -17.26 4.79
CA ILE A 159 -17.18 -16.51 3.60
C ILE A 159 -18.19 -17.30 2.78
N VAL A 160 -17.90 -18.56 2.56
CA VAL A 160 -18.75 -19.52 1.85
C VAL A 160 -18.61 -20.91 2.45
N LYS A 161 -19.67 -21.68 2.44
CA LYS A 161 -19.68 -23.09 2.84
C LYS A 161 -19.62 -23.97 1.59
N LYS A 162 -19.19 -25.20 1.78
CA LYS A 162 -19.25 -26.22 0.72
C LYS A 162 -20.68 -26.37 0.22
N GLY A 163 -20.86 -26.28 -1.10
CA GLY A 163 -22.14 -26.37 -1.77
C GLY A 163 -22.87 -25.04 -1.97
N ASP A 164 -22.40 -23.94 -1.36
CA ASP A 164 -23.00 -22.62 -1.59
C ASP A 164 -22.82 -22.19 -3.05
N VAL A 165 -23.91 -21.74 -3.67
CA VAL A 165 -23.88 -21.08 -4.96
C VAL A 165 -23.48 -19.63 -4.73
N ILE A 166 -22.30 -19.23 -5.24
CA ILE A 166 -21.76 -17.89 -5.03
C ILE A 166 -22.37 -16.92 -6.02
N THR A 167 -22.37 -17.29 -7.29
CA THR A 167 -22.96 -16.49 -8.38
C THR A 167 -23.55 -17.43 -9.44
N SER A 168 -24.50 -16.91 -10.22
CA SER A 168 -25.07 -17.66 -11.33
C SER A 168 -25.37 -16.76 -12.52
N SER A 169 -25.29 -17.30 -13.73
CA SER A 169 -25.61 -16.59 -14.98
C SER A 169 -26.43 -17.50 -15.91
N ILE A 170 -27.42 -16.93 -16.56
CA ILE A 170 -28.24 -17.65 -17.52
C ILE A 170 -27.66 -17.40 -18.92
N LEU A 171 -27.50 -18.46 -19.68
CA LEU A 171 -27.15 -18.44 -21.09
C LEU A 171 -28.42 -18.72 -21.94
N GLY A 172 -28.75 -17.75 -22.79
CA GLY A 172 -29.82 -17.90 -23.79
C GLY A 172 -29.28 -18.29 -25.16
N GLU A 173 -30.17 -18.50 -26.12
CA GLU A 173 -29.82 -18.88 -27.52
C GLU A 173 -28.86 -17.84 -28.17
N SER A 174 -29.05 -16.56 -27.90
CA SER A 174 -28.21 -15.49 -28.42
C SER A 174 -26.77 -15.51 -27.88
N ASP A 175 -26.54 -16.19 -26.75
CA ASP A 175 -25.24 -16.23 -26.06
C ASP A 175 -24.37 -17.41 -26.49
N LEU A 176 -24.85 -18.29 -27.33
CA LEU A 176 -24.18 -19.56 -27.69
C LEU A 176 -22.98 -19.39 -28.65
N ASN A 177 -22.72 -18.19 -29.15
CA ASN A 177 -21.48 -17.97 -29.90
C ASN A 177 -20.26 -17.94 -28.98
N LEU A 178 -19.12 -18.40 -29.47
CA LEU A 178 -17.85 -18.54 -28.71
C LEU A 178 -17.41 -17.25 -27.96
N LYS A 179 -17.66 -16.12 -28.60
CA LYS A 179 -17.26 -14.82 -28.03
C LYS A 179 -18.13 -14.44 -26.83
N SER A 180 -19.45 -14.64 -26.95
CA SER A 180 -20.41 -14.38 -25.89
C SER A 180 -20.24 -15.33 -24.71
N ILE A 181 -20.02 -16.63 -24.94
CA ILE A 181 -19.73 -17.61 -23.90
C ILE A 181 -18.50 -17.17 -23.07
N ASN A 182 -17.40 -16.82 -23.74
CA ASN A 182 -16.19 -16.38 -23.07
C ASN A 182 -16.40 -15.09 -22.25
N LEU A 183 -17.18 -14.15 -22.78
CA LEU A 183 -17.51 -12.92 -22.05
C LEU A 183 -18.37 -13.20 -20.82
N LYS A 184 -19.38 -14.06 -20.94
CA LYS A 184 -20.25 -14.47 -19.82
C LYS A 184 -19.48 -15.20 -18.73
N ILE A 185 -18.59 -16.13 -19.09
CA ILE A 185 -17.72 -16.80 -18.10
C ILE A 185 -16.81 -15.79 -17.39
N LYS A 186 -16.18 -14.88 -18.11
CA LYS A 186 -15.35 -13.84 -17.52
C LYS A 186 -16.15 -12.92 -16.58
N SER A 187 -17.38 -12.51 -16.99
CA SER A 187 -18.27 -11.71 -16.14
C SER A 187 -18.63 -12.47 -14.86
N LEU A 188 -19.05 -13.72 -14.99
CA LEU A 188 -19.41 -14.58 -13.86
C LEU A 188 -18.27 -14.74 -12.85
N LEU A 189 -17.05 -14.94 -13.33
CA LEU A 189 -15.86 -15.03 -12.46
C LEU A 189 -15.52 -13.70 -11.79
N ARG A 190 -15.71 -12.60 -12.48
CA ARG A 190 -15.52 -11.27 -11.90
C ARG A 190 -16.56 -11.00 -10.81
N GLU A 191 -17.83 -11.27 -11.07
CA GLU A 191 -18.93 -11.16 -10.11
C GLU A 191 -18.68 -12.06 -8.89
N THR A 192 -18.24 -13.31 -9.12
CA THR A 192 -17.85 -14.24 -8.05
C THR A 192 -16.74 -13.65 -7.17
N ARG A 193 -15.71 -13.09 -7.80
CA ARG A 193 -14.62 -12.44 -7.05
C ARG A 193 -15.12 -11.27 -6.22
N ASP A 194 -15.95 -10.42 -6.81
CA ASP A 194 -16.45 -9.22 -6.15
C ASP A 194 -17.42 -9.61 -4.99
N GLU A 195 -18.25 -10.65 -5.17
CA GLU A 195 -19.09 -11.19 -4.11
C GLU A 195 -18.27 -11.79 -2.94
N ILE A 196 -17.25 -12.60 -3.24
CA ILE A 196 -16.37 -13.17 -2.21
C ILE A 196 -15.59 -12.07 -1.48
N LYS A 197 -15.15 -11.03 -2.20
CA LYS A 197 -14.48 -9.88 -1.59
C LYS A 197 -15.40 -9.08 -0.68
N SER A 198 -16.67 -8.90 -1.07
CA SER A 198 -17.65 -8.19 -0.22
C SER A 198 -17.88 -8.91 1.11
N LYS A 199 -17.71 -10.23 1.13
CA LYS A 199 -17.77 -11.09 2.32
C LYS A 199 -16.46 -11.13 3.14
N GLY A 200 -15.42 -10.41 2.71
CA GLY A 200 -14.16 -10.26 3.44
C GLY A 200 -12.99 -11.10 2.93
N SER A 201 -13.13 -11.79 1.80
CA SER A 201 -12.02 -12.56 1.20
C SER A 201 -10.90 -11.64 0.70
N GLN A 202 -9.65 -12.09 0.90
CA GLN A 202 -8.46 -11.42 0.38
C GLN A 202 -8.03 -11.93 -1.01
N VAL A 203 -8.87 -12.74 -1.67
CA VAL A 203 -8.57 -13.28 -3.00
C VAL A 203 -8.44 -12.12 -4.01
N SER A 204 -7.28 -12.02 -4.66
CA SER A 204 -7.00 -11.02 -5.68
C SER A 204 -7.60 -11.38 -7.04
N GLU A 205 -7.50 -12.64 -7.45
CA GLU A 205 -7.95 -13.15 -8.73
C GLU A 205 -8.50 -14.57 -8.61
N ILE A 206 -9.50 -14.89 -9.44
CA ILE A 206 -10.00 -16.26 -9.65
C ILE A 206 -9.47 -16.72 -11.00
N ASN A 207 -8.56 -17.68 -10.97
CA ASN A 207 -7.99 -18.25 -12.18
C ASN A 207 -8.78 -19.47 -12.62
N THR A 208 -9.06 -19.57 -13.92
CA THR A 208 -9.64 -20.75 -14.54
C THR A 208 -8.62 -21.47 -15.39
N ASN A 209 -8.69 -22.80 -15.37
CA ASN A 209 -7.94 -23.60 -16.32
C ASN A 209 -8.57 -23.45 -17.72
N GLY A 210 -7.77 -23.12 -18.73
CA GLY A 210 -8.22 -22.99 -20.12
C GLY A 210 -8.95 -24.23 -20.67
N ASN A 211 -8.57 -25.42 -20.19
CA ASN A 211 -9.27 -26.67 -20.52
C ASN A 211 -10.71 -26.73 -19.99
N PHE A 212 -10.97 -26.10 -18.84
CA PHE A 212 -12.32 -26.05 -18.26
C PHE A 212 -13.24 -25.16 -19.11
N VAL A 213 -12.76 -24.00 -19.50
CA VAL A 213 -13.50 -23.09 -20.39
C VAL A 213 -13.82 -23.77 -21.74
N LYS A 214 -12.86 -24.53 -22.27
CA LYS A 214 -13.07 -25.31 -23.51
C LYS A 214 -14.15 -26.36 -23.33
N LYS A 215 -14.13 -27.14 -22.25
CA LYS A 215 -15.18 -28.16 -21.96
C LYS A 215 -16.57 -27.55 -21.83
N ILE A 216 -16.70 -26.41 -21.13
CA ILE A 216 -18.02 -25.73 -21.05
C ILE A 216 -18.47 -25.30 -22.43
N ARG A 217 -17.61 -24.73 -23.23
CA ARG A 217 -17.92 -24.30 -24.58
C ARG A 217 -18.39 -25.47 -25.43
N ASP A 218 -17.62 -26.57 -25.46
CA ASP A 218 -17.91 -27.75 -26.27
C ASP A 218 -19.27 -28.35 -25.86
N PHE A 219 -19.57 -28.47 -24.57
CA PHE A 219 -20.83 -28.90 -24.02
C PHE A 219 -22.00 -28.00 -24.45
N LEU A 220 -21.84 -26.69 -24.41
CA LEU A 220 -22.85 -25.73 -24.81
C LEU A 220 -23.12 -25.76 -26.32
N GLN A 221 -22.11 -26.04 -27.14
CA GLN A 221 -22.24 -26.19 -28.58
C GLN A 221 -23.00 -27.46 -28.99
N GLU A 222 -22.82 -28.56 -28.25
CA GLU A 222 -23.53 -29.82 -28.51
C GLU A 222 -25.00 -29.74 -28.13
N ASN A 223 -25.42 -28.78 -27.28
CA ASN A 223 -26.76 -28.67 -26.71
C ASN A 223 -27.42 -27.33 -27.01
N GLN A 224 -27.39 -26.84 -28.25
CA GLN A 224 -27.75 -25.46 -28.64
C GLN A 224 -29.18 -25.03 -28.37
N ASN A 225 -30.13 -25.95 -28.19
CA ASN A 225 -31.57 -25.65 -28.06
C ASN A 225 -32.07 -25.57 -26.61
N ILE A 226 -31.19 -25.52 -25.64
CA ILE A 226 -31.54 -25.58 -24.23
C ILE A 226 -31.04 -24.30 -23.52
N LYS A 227 -31.83 -23.72 -22.64
CA LYS A 227 -31.38 -22.65 -21.75
C LYS A 227 -30.52 -23.23 -20.64
N PHE A 228 -29.31 -22.71 -20.45
CA PHE A 228 -28.39 -23.17 -19.42
C PHE A 228 -28.26 -22.15 -18.32
N LYS A 229 -28.14 -22.63 -17.09
CA LYS A 229 -27.71 -21.84 -15.93
C LYS A 229 -26.30 -22.28 -15.56
N LEU A 230 -25.34 -21.33 -15.64
CA LEU A 230 -24.01 -21.52 -15.13
C LEU A 230 -23.98 -21.07 -13.67
N GLU A 231 -23.49 -21.91 -12.79
CA GLU A 231 -23.34 -21.61 -11.37
C GLU A 231 -21.89 -21.81 -10.94
N VAL A 232 -21.40 -20.88 -10.09
CA VAL A 232 -20.15 -21.05 -9.40
C VAL A 232 -20.47 -21.55 -7.99
N VAL A 233 -20.06 -22.78 -7.71
CA VAL A 233 -20.34 -23.46 -6.44
C VAL A 233 -19.04 -23.67 -5.67
N SER A 234 -19.08 -23.43 -4.36
CA SER A 234 -17.94 -23.70 -3.50
C SER A 234 -17.74 -25.19 -3.27
N LEU A 235 -16.55 -25.72 -3.54
CA LEU A 235 -16.20 -27.13 -3.33
C LEU A 235 -15.77 -27.43 -1.88
N ARG A 236 -15.48 -26.39 -1.09
CA ARG A 236 -15.05 -26.51 0.31
C ARG A 236 -15.47 -25.27 1.09
N ASP A 237 -15.48 -25.40 2.41
CA ASP A 237 -15.63 -24.25 3.30
C ASP A 237 -14.43 -23.30 3.10
N SER A 238 -14.73 -21.99 3.02
CA SER A 238 -13.71 -20.95 2.96
C SER A 238 -13.97 -19.89 4.04
N LYS A 239 -12.91 -19.46 4.68
CA LYS A 239 -12.90 -18.41 5.70
C LYS A 239 -12.11 -17.20 5.17
N THR A 240 -12.24 -16.06 5.85
CA THR A 240 -11.51 -14.82 5.55
C THR A 240 -10.03 -15.04 5.42
#